data_98ab0500e3377b7b802f4b4907fdc90e
#
_entry.id   98ab0500e3377b7b802f4b4907fdc90e
#
_cell.length_a   1.000
_cell.length_b   1.000
_cell.length_c   1.000
_cell.angle_alpha   90.00
_cell.angle_beta   90.00
_cell.angle_gamma   90.00
#
_symmetry.space_group_name_H-M   'P 1'
#
loop_
_entity.id
_entity.type
_entity.pdbx_description
1 polymer ?
#
loop_
_entity_poly.entity_id
_entity_poly.type
_entity_poly.pdbx_seq_one_letter_code
_entity_poly.pdbx_strand_id
1 'polypeptide(L)'
;MNSKFFLVYLSLFSLLFSSCFEDNDDNGAFASEINDFVWKGMNAAYLYKQEISDLDNNRFNDSDEYASYLNNFITPENLFETLIYERENIDKFSIIVNNYIELEEYLSGISLSNGLNFGLYYLPNSSNEIFGYVRYVNQGSPADLAEIERGDIFRGIDGIPLTIDNYDYLLSEETYTINFADYSNNNTDILNDDTVEFNNINIEIQKVPLIKNPVHHYSTIDYSGKKIGYLMYNQFVSNYDEYLETIFSEFKSNSVDDIVLDLRYNPGGSINSAIVLASLITGQFENEIFNTEEWNSDIQNYWINNDPEFLINRFLSFQSSLNLNRVFILTTRSSASASELIINCLKPYINVIQIGTTTYGKYQASVTLYDSGNFSNQNVNPSHNYALQPLVLKTLNANGVSDYFNGINPEYEFEERVFDMGQIGDVNEPMLNYTLGLINSRIDLVSQTELFRFIDDNFKFDFFAREMYIENEVILKTYENQF
;
A
#
# COMPACT_ATOMS: atom_id res chain seq x y z
N MET A 1 -40.98 -43.03 -62.09
CA MET A 1 -40.48 -41.73 -61.57
C MET A 1 -39.14 -41.50 -62.25
N ASN A 2 -39.02 -40.52 -63.07
CA ASN A 2 -38.00 -40.44 -64.12
C ASN A 2 -36.63 -40.02 -63.52
N SER A 3 -35.61 -40.77 -63.83
CA SER A 3 -34.19 -40.52 -63.41
C SER A 3 -33.64 -39.14 -63.78
N LYS A 4 -34.32 -38.43 -64.72
CA LYS A 4 -33.92 -37.05 -65.06
C LYS A 4 -34.31 -35.99 -64.05
N PHE A 5 -35.27 -36.24 -63.19
CA PHE A 5 -35.58 -35.32 -62.07
C PHE A 5 -34.62 -35.44 -60.91
N PHE A 6 -34.03 -36.63 -60.68
CA PHE A 6 -33.03 -36.83 -59.61
C PHE A 6 -31.69 -36.15 -59.92
N LEU A 7 -31.30 -36.10 -61.20
CA LEU A 7 -30.05 -35.43 -61.59
C LEU A 7 -30.16 -33.88 -61.51
N VAL A 8 -31.35 -33.31 -61.74
CA VAL A 8 -31.56 -31.88 -61.57
C VAL A 8 -31.59 -31.46 -60.11
N TYR A 9 -32.17 -32.29 -59.26
CA TYR A 9 -32.13 -32.04 -57.84
C TYR A 9 -30.71 -32.18 -57.24
N LEU A 10 -29.88 -33.12 -57.72
CA LEU A 10 -28.54 -33.29 -57.30
C LEU A 10 -27.63 -32.16 -57.78
N SER A 11 -27.84 -31.60 -58.96
CA SER A 11 -27.11 -30.44 -59.46
C SER A 11 -27.54 -29.12 -58.82
N LEU A 12 -28.81 -29.01 -58.36
CA LEU A 12 -29.26 -27.84 -57.62
C LEU A 12 -28.74 -27.85 -56.15
N PHE A 13 -28.51 -29.02 -55.56
CA PHE A 13 -27.96 -29.16 -54.18
C PHE A 13 -26.46 -28.95 -54.16
N SER A 14 -25.74 -29.19 -55.25
CA SER A 14 -24.29 -28.91 -55.35
C SER A 14 -23.97 -27.40 -55.56
N LEU A 15 -24.97 -26.60 -55.96
CA LEU A 15 -24.82 -25.14 -56.12
C LEU A 15 -25.08 -24.36 -54.81
N LEU A 16 -25.58 -25.02 -53.76
CA LEU A 16 -25.79 -24.41 -52.44
C LEU A 16 -24.57 -24.50 -51.50
N PHE A 17 -23.50 -25.18 -51.90
CA PHE A 17 -22.25 -25.29 -51.14
C PHE A 17 -21.10 -24.46 -51.71
N SER A 18 -21.33 -23.62 -52.72
CA SER A 18 -20.43 -22.51 -53.00
C SER A 18 -20.80 -21.36 -52.05
N SER A 19 -20.67 -21.60 -50.74
CA SER A 19 -20.47 -20.55 -49.77
C SER A 19 -19.21 -19.83 -50.21
N CYS A 20 -19.35 -18.59 -50.58
CA CYS A 20 -18.21 -17.68 -50.64
C CYS A 20 -17.38 -17.89 -49.38
N PHE A 21 -16.20 -18.47 -49.51
CA PHE A 21 -15.11 -18.06 -48.70
C PHE A 21 -14.90 -16.60 -49.07
N GLU A 22 -15.42 -15.69 -48.30
CA GLU A 22 -14.89 -14.35 -48.28
C GLU A 22 -13.44 -14.54 -47.89
N ASP A 23 -12.58 -14.14 -48.80
CA ASP A 23 -11.16 -14.04 -48.57
C ASP A 23 -10.98 -12.92 -47.54
N ASN A 24 -10.89 -13.31 -46.25
CA ASN A 24 -10.72 -12.39 -45.13
C ASN A 24 -9.24 -11.98 -44.99
N ASP A 25 -8.48 -11.95 -46.07
CA ASP A 25 -7.12 -11.44 -46.08
C ASP A 25 -7.06 -9.92 -45.84
N ASP A 26 -8.21 -9.23 -45.85
CA ASP A 26 -8.33 -7.80 -45.50
C ASP A 26 -8.85 -7.58 -44.06
N ASN A 27 -8.90 -8.59 -43.20
CA ASN A 27 -9.22 -8.39 -41.79
C ASN A 27 -8.05 -7.69 -41.12
N GLY A 28 -8.28 -6.46 -40.69
CA GLY A 28 -7.35 -5.69 -39.90
C GLY A 28 -6.80 -6.50 -38.72
N ALA A 29 -5.62 -6.17 -38.26
CA ALA A 29 -5.01 -6.84 -37.09
C ALA A 29 -5.91 -6.67 -35.88
N PHE A 30 -6.25 -7.77 -35.19
CA PHE A 30 -6.98 -7.71 -33.94
C PHE A 30 -5.94 -7.58 -32.81
N ALA A 31 -6.14 -6.59 -31.95
CA ALA A 31 -5.35 -6.43 -30.74
C ALA A 31 -5.64 -7.55 -29.74
N SER A 32 -4.65 -7.91 -28.92
CA SER A 32 -4.89 -8.69 -27.73
C SER A 32 -5.86 -7.93 -26.81
N GLU A 33 -6.93 -8.59 -26.38
CA GLU A 33 -7.99 -8.00 -25.54
C GLU A 33 -7.42 -7.39 -24.25
N ILE A 34 -6.49 -8.10 -23.57
CA ILE A 34 -5.88 -7.62 -22.34
C ILE A 34 -4.92 -6.45 -22.64
N ASN A 35 -4.13 -6.49 -23.73
CA ASN A 35 -3.26 -5.36 -24.10
C ASN A 35 -4.09 -4.11 -24.45
N ASP A 36 -5.26 -4.27 -25.06
CA ASP A 36 -6.21 -3.18 -25.34
C ASP A 36 -6.71 -2.55 -24.03
N PHE A 37 -7.11 -3.37 -23.07
CA PHE A 37 -7.47 -2.91 -21.73
C PHE A 37 -6.33 -2.17 -21.04
N VAL A 38 -5.10 -2.72 -21.04
CA VAL A 38 -3.92 -2.09 -20.43
C VAL A 38 -3.67 -0.70 -21.01
N TRP A 39 -3.63 -0.59 -22.35
CA TRP A 39 -3.36 0.69 -22.98
C TRP A 39 -4.47 1.71 -22.68
N LYS A 40 -5.74 1.32 -22.81
CA LYS A 40 -6.89 2.18 -22.53
C LYS A 40 -6.93 2.66 -21.09
N GLY A 41 -6.69 1.77 -20.13
CA GLY A 41 -6.65 2.11 -18.70
C GLY A 41 -5.55 3.10 -18.39
N MET A 42 -4.34 2.88 -18.91
CA MET A 42 -3.20 3.79 -18.72
C MET A 42 -3.44 5.13 -19.44
N ASN A 43 -3.95 5.12 -20.67
CA ASN A 43 -4.29 6.35 -21.39
C ASN A 43 -5.37 7.16 -20.65
N ALA A 44 -6.34 6.47 -20.04
CA ALA A 44 -7.42 7.12 -19.30
C ALA A 44 -6.94 7.81 -18.03
N ALA A 45 -6.24 7.08 -17.16
CA ALA A 45 -6.13 7.44 -15.77
C ALA A 45 -4.70 7.76 -15.32
N TYR A 46 -3.68 7.30 -16.03
CA TYR A 46 -2.30 7.39 -15.57
C TYR A 46 -1.85 8.82 -15.31
N LEU A 47 -1.32 9.09 -14.13
CA LEU A 47 -0.90 10.43 -13.68
C LEU A 47 0.14 11.07 -14.62
N TYR A 48 1.11 10.28 -15.08
CA TYR A 48 2.21 10.74 -15.91
C TYR A 48 2.00 10.49 -17.40
N LYS A 49 0.75 10.38 -17.83
CA LYS A 49 0.35 10.15 -19.23
C LYS A 49 1.04 11.10 -20.21
N GLN A 50 1.16 12.38 -19.84
CA GLN A 50 1.75 13.41 -20.72
C GLN A 50 3.24 13.22 -20.95
N GLU A 51 3.92 12.45 -20.09
CA GLU A 51 5.36 12.16 -20.19
C GLU A 51 5.62 10.93 -21.09
N ILE A 52 4.58 10.19 -21.46
CA ILE A 52 4.65 8.95 -22.26
C ILE A 52 4.06 9.18 -23.63
N SER A 53 4.92 9.28 -24.67
CA SER A 53 4.48 9.54 -26.04
C SER A 53 3.50 8.48 -26.58
N ASP A 54 3.61 7.23 -26.13
CA ASP A 54 2.74 6.14 -26.53
C ASP A 54 1.34 6.20 -25.88
N LEU A 55 1.15 7.09 -24.92
CA LEU A 55 -0.17 7.42 -24.32
C LEU A 55 -0.78 8.72 -24.83
N ASP A 56 -0.21 9.35 -25.88
CA ASP A 56 -0.83 10.52 -26.51
C ASP A 56 -2.17 10.13 -27.15
N ASN A 57 -3.21 10.94 -26.97
CA ASN A 57 -4.54 10.72 -27.52
C ASN A 57 -4.57 10.60 -29.06
N ASN A 58 -3.58 11.17 -29.74
CA ASN A 58 -3.44 11.14 -31.20
C ASN A 58 -2.26 10.25 -31.65
N ARG A 59 -1.83 9.30 -30.82
CA ARG A 59 -0.66 8.44 -31.09
C ARG A 59 -0.84 7.58 -32.32
N PHE A 60 -2.04 7.08 -32.57
CA PHE A 60 -2.35 6.15 -33.65
C PHE A 60 -3.23 6.81 -34.71
N ASN A 61 -2.91 6.59 -35.97
CA ASN A 61 -3.64 7.16 -37.09
C ASN A 61 -4.92 6.37 -37.40
N ASP A 62 -4.89 5.06 -37.14
CA ASP A 62 -5.97 4.13 -37.39
C ASP A 62 -5.91 2.90 -36.46
N SER A 63 -6.94 2.04 -36.57
CA SER A 63 -7.07 0.82 -35.77
C SER A 63 -6.00 -0.23 -36.08
N ASP A 64 -5.48 -0.26 -37.30
CA ASP A 64 -4.47 -1.24 -37.72
C ASP A 64 -3.08 -0.90 -37.12
N GLU A 65 -2.72 0.37 -37.09
CA GLU A 65 -1.52 0.85 -36.40
C GLU A 65 -1.62 0.57 -34.91
N TYR A 66 -2.76 0.85 -34.27
CA TYR A 66 -3.03 0.57 -32.88
C TYR A 66 -2.91 -0.93 -32.55
N ALA A 67 -3.60 -1.79 -33.29
CA ALA A 67 -3.54 -3.23 -33.09
C ALA A 67 -2.13 -3.78 -33.33
N SER A 68 -1.42 -3.27 -34.35
CA SER A 68 -0.03 -3.66 -34.62
C SER A 68 0.90 -3.27 -33.46
N TYR A 69 0.71 -2.09 -32.87
CA TYR A 69 1.48 -1.66 -31.68
C TYR A 69 1.25 -2.62 -30.51
N LEU A 70 -0.01 -2.90 -30.15
CA LEU A 70 -0.35 -3.77 -29.03
C LEU A 70 0.17 -5.21 -29.23
N ASN A 71 0.14 -5.72 -30.46
CA ASN A 71 0.61 -7.07 -30.78
C ASN A 71 2.14 -7.23 -30.76
N ASN A 72 2.92 -6.15 -30.62
CA ASN A 72 4.36 -6.25 -30.38
C ASN A 72 4.71 -6.72 -28.96
N PHE A 73 3.78 -6.68 -28.03
CA PHE A 73 4.01 -7.07 -26.63
C PHE A 73 3.50 -8.49 -26.38
N ILE A 74 4.40 -9.37 -25.92
CA ILE A 74 4.11 -10.78 -25.69
C ILE A 74 3.19 -10.96 -24.49
N THR A 75 3.35 -10.12 -23.44
CA THR A 75 2.53 -10.15 -22.23
C THR A 75 1.99 -8.76 -21.89
N PRO A 76 0.82 -8.68 -21.22
CA PRO A 76 0.27 -7.41 -20.76
C PRO A 76 1.21 -6.65 -19.83
N GLU A 77 1.99 -7.37 -19.00
CA GLU A 77 2.97 -6.80 -18.10
C GLU A 77 4.09 -6.08 -18.87
N ASN A 78 4.54 -6.65 -20.00
CA ASN A 78 5.55 -5.99 -20.84
C ASN A 78 5.05 -4.67 -21.43
N LEU A 79 3.78 -4.62 -21.88
CA LEU A 79 3.16 -3.39 -22.32
C LEU A 79 3.05 -2.39 -21.17
N PHE A 80 2.51 -2.82 -20.02
CA PHE A 80 2.32 -1.98 -18.85
C PHE A 80 3.64 -1.32 -18.43
N GLU A 81 4.71 -2.09 -18.26
CA GLU A 81 6.03 -1.57 -17.87
C GLU A 81 6.59 -0.57 -18.88
N THR A 82 6.32 -0.73 -20.18
CA THR A 82 6.73 0.24 -21.21
C THR A 82 6.01 1.58 -21.06
N LEU A 83 4.80 1.58 -20.47
CA LEU A 83 3.98 2.77 -20.28
C LEU A 83 4.22 3.46 -18.92
N ILE A 84 5.18 2.98 -18.11
CA ILE A 84 5.51 3.58 -16.82
C ILE A 84 6.61 4.64 -16.99
N TYR A 85 6.38 5.80 -16.39
CA TYR A 85 7.32 6.92 -16.41
C TYR A 85 8.40 6.75 -15.34
N GLU A 86 9.67 6.68 -15.77
CA GLU A 86 10.83 6.60 -14.87
C GLU A 86 10.64 5.61 -13.69
N ARG A 87 10.36 4.34 -14.01
CA ARG A 87 10.04 3.26 -13.06
C ARG A 87 10.91 3.25 -11.79
N GLU A 88 12.20 3.48 -11.91
CA GLU A 88 13.12 3.39 -10.76
C GLU A 88 13.12 4.67 -9.90
N ASN A 89 12.76 5.81 -10.47
CA ASN A 89 12.92 7.11 -9.83
C ASN A 89 11.61 7.78 -9.46
N ILE A 90 10.58 7.72 -10.31
CA ILE A 90 9.33 8.48 -10.17
C ILE A 90 8.16 7.56 -9.85
N ASP A 91 7.81 6.66 -10.76
CA ASP A 91 6.69 5.73 -10.55
C ASP A 91 7.16 4.35 -10.13
N LYS A 92 7.42 4.19 -8.85
CA LYS A 92 7.81 2.91 -8.23
C LYS A 92 6.61 2.04 -7.83
N PHE A 93 5.37 2.53 -8.03
CA PHE A 93 4.20 2.03 -7.32
C PHE A 93 3.09 1.51 -8.23
N SER A 94 2.98 1.99 -9.49
CA SER A 94 1.97 1.46 -10.41
C SER A 94 2.19 -0.03 -10.65
N ILE A 95 1.13 -0.82 -10.57
CA ILE A 95 1.18 -2.27 -10.77
C ILE A 95 0.08 -2.73 -11.72
N ILE A 96 0.34 -3.85 -12.40
CA ILE A 96 -0.63 -4.68 -13.08
C ILE A 96 -0.76 -5.99 -12.32
N VAL A 97 -1.99 -6.46 -12.12
CA VAL A 97 -2.28 -7.71 -11.44
C VAL A 97 -3.00 -8.67 -12.37
N ASN A 98 -2.66 -9.93 -12.31
CA ASN A 98 -3.33 -10.98 -13.08
C ASN A 98 -4.55 -11.58 -12.35
N ASN A 99 -4.76 -11.19 -11.09
CA ASN A 99 -5.88 -11.61 -10.26
C ASN A 99 -6.37 -10.47 -9.36
N TYR A 100 -7.36 -9.71 -9.82
CA TYR A 100 -7.92 -8.60 -9.04
C TYR A 100 -8.66 -9.05 -7.78
N ILE A 101 -9.06 -10.32 -7.67
CA ILE A 101 -9.73 -10.84 -6.47
C ILE A 101 -8.76 -10.80 -5.29
N GLU A 102 -7.51 -11.20 -5.49
CA GLU A 102 -6.46 -11.11 -4.44
C GLU A 102 -6.17 -9.66 -4.05
N LEU A 103 -6.20 -8.73 -5.01
CA LEU A 103 -6.05 -7.30 -4.73
C LEU A 103 -7.23 -6.78 -3.88
N GLU A 104 -8.48 -7.11 -4.24
CA GLU A 104 -9.67 -6.70 -3.46
C GLU A 104 -9.64 -7.28 -2.04
N GLU A 105 -9.24 -8.54 -1.89
CA GLU A 105 -9.04 -9.17 -0.58
C GLU A 105 -8.01 -8.39 0.24
N TYR A 106 -6.85 -8.07 -0.36
CA TYR A 106 -5.81 -7.30 0.30
C TYR A 106 -6.30 -5.90 0.75
N LEU A 107 -6.96 -5.16 -0.13
CA LEU A 107 -7.52 -3.84 0.19
C LEU A 107 -8.61 -3.93 1.29
N SER A 108 -9.25 -5.09 1.43
CA SER A 108 -10.20 -5.40 2.50
C SER A 108 -9.56 -5.89 3.80
N GLY A 109 -8.22 -5.96 3.86
CA GLY A 109 -7.46 -6.41 5.02
C GLY A 109 -7.27 -7.93 5.10
N ILE A 110 -7.45 -8.67 4.00
CA ILE A 110 -7.26 -10.12 3.92
C ILE A 110 -6.03 -10.40 3.05
N SER A 111 -5.10 -11.19 3.55
CA SER A 111 -3.94 -11.62 2.74
C SER A 111 -3.43 -12.98 3.14
N LEU A 112 -2.73 -13.67 2.23
CA LEU A 112 -2.00 -14.88 2.54
C LEU A 112 -0.80 -14.56 3.42
N SER A 113 -0.85 -14.89 4.70
CA SER A 113 0.15 -14.47 5.69
C SER A 113 0.26 -15.48 6.83
N ASN A 114 1.44 -15.60 7.40
CA ASN A 114 1.63 -16.29 8.68
C ASN A 114 1.44 -15.36 9.90
N GLY A 115 1.17 -14.09 9.67
CA GLY A 115 0.93 -13.10 10.71
C GLY A 115 2.17 -12.44 11.29
N LEU A 116 3.35 -12.80 10.81
CA LEU A 116 4.61 -12.23 11.26
C LEU A 116 4.90 -10.92 10.54
N ASN A 117 5.16 -9.85 11.30
CA ASN A 117 5.76 -8.62 10.79
C ASN A 117 7.20 -8.52 11.29
N PHE A 118 8.14 -8.26 10.37
CA PHE A 118 9.56 -8.27 10.67
C PHE A 118 10.34 -7.23 9.87
N GLY A 119 11.55 -6.92 10.34
CA GLY A 119 12.55 -6.19 9.59
C GLY A 119 13.82 -7.01 9.43
N LEU A 120 14.64 -6.65 8.45
CA LEU A 120 15.92 -7.31 8.13
C LEU A 120 17.07 -6.34 8.25
N TYR A 121 18.13 -6.77 8.93
CA TYR A 121 19.38 -6.03 9.08
C TYR A 121 20.58 -6.88 8.67
N TYR A 122 21.66 -6.21 8.25
CA TYR A 122 22.96 -6.88 8.13
C TYR A 122 23.47 -7.30 9.51
N LEU A 123 24.10 -8.46 9.57
CA LEU A 123 24.90 -8.82 10.73
C LEU A 123 26.04 -7.80 10.95
N PRO A 124 26.44 -7.55 12.20
CA PRO A 124 27.63 -6.76 12.47
C PRO A 124 28.83 -7.23 11.65
N ASN A 125 29.54 -6.28 11.04
CA ASN A 125 30.71 -6.55 10.16
C ASN A 125 30.45 -7.40 8.91
N SER A 126 29.22 -7.68 8.54
CA SER A 126 28.87 -8.39 7.32
C SER A 126 28.37 -7.44 6.22
N SER A 127 28.67 -7.77 4.99
CA SER A 127 28.07 -7.14 3.79
C SER A 127 27.11 -8.09 3.05
N ASN A 128 26.98 -9.32 3.54
CA ASN A 128 26.17 -10.36 2.89
C ASN A 128 25.23 -11.07 3.86
N GLU A 129 25.70 -11.44 5.07
CA GLU A 129 24.87 -12.14 6.05
C GLU A 129 23.91 -11.18 6.73
N ILE A 130 22.68 -11.65 6.96
CA ILE A 130 21.59 -10.85 7.52
C ILE A 130 20.89 -11.62 8.63
N PHE A 131 20.11 -10.88 9.43
CA PHE A 131 19.19 -11.45 10.41
C PHE A 131 17.85 -10.71 10.35
N GLY A 132 16.80 -11.38 10.77
CA GLY A 132 15.48 -10.79 10.93
C GLY A 132 15.15 -10.57 12.40
N TYR A 133 14.30 -9.59 12.67
CA TYR A 133 13.72 -9.33 13.98
C TYR A 133 12.23 -9.11 13.89
N VAL A 134 11.49 -9.66 14.85
CA VAL A 134 10.03 -9.59 14.89
C VAL A 134 9.60 -8.23 15.43
N ARG A 135 8.82 -7.49 14.64
CA ARG A 135 8.24 -6.19 14.99
C ARG A 135 6.94 -6.32 15.77
N TYR A 136 6.06 -7.17 15.27
CA TYR A 136 4.82 -7.58 15.93
C TYR A 136 4.27 -8.86 15.28
N VAL A 137 3.32 -9.48 15.95
CA VAL A 137 2.62 -10.67 15.46
C VAL A 137 1.12 -10.38 15.47
N ASN A 138 0.43 -10.74 14.37
CA ASN A 138 -1.02 -10.58 14.29
C ASN A 138 -1.72 -11.61 15.19
N GLN A 139 -2.61 -11.15 16.05
CA GLN A 139 -3.34 -12.01 16.99
C GLN A 139 -4.14 -13.11 16.25
N GLY A 140 -4.07 -14.33 16.74
CA GLY A 140 -4.73 -15.51 16.19
C GLY A 140 -4.10 -16.08 14.92
N SER A 141 -2.98 -15.52 14.48
CA SER A 141 -2.22 -15.99 13.32
C SER A 141 -1.41 -17.25 13.62
N PRO A 142 -0.89 -17.95 12.60
CA PRO A 142 0.06 -19.05 12.80
C PRO A 142 1.28 -18.66 13.65
N ALA A 143 1.81 -17.45 13.50
CA ALA A 143 2.94 -16.97 14.30
C ALA A 143 2.56 -16.78 15.78
N ASP A 144 1.37 -16.22 16.05
CA ASP A 144 0.85 -16.06 17.40
C ASP A 144 0.59 -17.42 18.09
N LEU A 145 0.00 -18.38 17.36
CA LEU A 145 -0.23 -19.74 17.85
C LEU A 145 1.09 -20.51 18.10
N ALA A 146 2.15 -20.13 17.44
CA ALA A 146 3.49 -20.67 17.63
C ALA A 146 4.29 -19.94 18.73
N GLU A 147 3.65 -19.01 19.46
CA GLU A 147 4.25 -18.25 20.54
C GLU A 147 5.48 -17.43 20.10
N ILE A 148 5.48 -16.95 18.84
CA ILE A 148 6.50 -16.00 18.35
C ILE A 148 6.11 -14.60 18.83
N GLU A 149 7.07 -13.88 19.40
CA GLU A 149 6.82 -12.59 20.05
C GLU A 149 7.65 -11.45 19.44
N ARG A 150 7.22 -10.21 19.72
CA ARG A 150 7.99 -8.99 19.40
C ARG A 150 9.35 -9.02 20.08
N GLY A 151 10.40 -8.78 19.28
CA GLY A 151 11.79 -8.80 19.71
C GLY A 151 12.51 -10.13 19.45
N ASP A 152 11.79 -11.19 19.07
CA ASP A 152 12.43 -12.42 18.62
C ASP A 152 13.31 -12.18 17.39
N ILE A 153 14.47 -12.82 17.39
CA ILE A 153 15.46 -12.70 16.32
C ILE A 153 15.60 -14.05 15.62
N PHE A 154 15.70 -14.01 14.31
CA PHE A 154 15.93 -15.18 13.48
C PHE A 154 17.08 -14.92 12.49
N ARG A 155 17.85 -15.95 12.19
CA ARG A 155 19.03 -15.85 11.32
C ARG A 155 19.00 -16.81 10.15
N GLY A 156 18.05 -17.73 10.11
CA GLY A 156 17.95 -18.75 9.05
C GLY A 156 16.53 -19.16 8.75
N ILE A 157 16.36 -19.77 7.58
CA ILE A 157 15.13 -20.42 7.12
C ILE A 157 15.50 -21.79 6.60
N ASP A 158 14.75 -22.84 7.03
CA ASP A 158 14.95 -24.24 6.66
C ASP A 158 16.40 -24.75 6.88
N GLY A 159 17.05 -24.25 7.94
CA GLY A 159 18.44 -24.57 8.26
C GLY A 159 19.48 -23.84 7.42
N ILE A 160 19.06 -22.92 6.54
CA ILE A 160 19.94 -22.12 5.67
C ILE A 160 20.10 -20.72 6.28
N PRO A 161 21.33 -20.27 6.60
CA PRO A 161 21.56 -18.89 7.05
C PRO A 161 21.09 -17.86 6.01
N LEU A 162 20.44 -16.78 6.49
CA LEU A 162 19.96 -15.71 5.64
C LEU A 162 21.10 -14.83 5.14
N THR A 163 21.03 -14.50 3.85
CA THR A 163 21.93 -13.60 3.15
C THR A 163 21.14 -12.67 2.22
N ILE A 164 21.77 -11.60 1.74
CA ILE A 164 21.14 -10.71 0.75
C ILE A 164 20.83 -11.40 -0.59
N ASP A 165 21.48 -12.55 -0.87
CA ASP A 165 21.28 -13.31 -2.12
C ASP A 165 20.14 -14.33 -2.03
N ASN A 166 19.70 -14.73 -0.80
CA ASN A 166 18.74 -15.83 -0.63
C ASN A 166 17.47 -15.50 0.15
N TYR A 167 17.45 -14.39 0.91
CA TYR A 167 16.32 -14.09 1.80
C TYR A 167 14.99 -13.94 1.05
N ASP A 168 15.02 -13.35 -0.13
CA ASP A 168 13.86 -13.13 -0.98
C ASP A 168 13.15 -14.43 -1.31
N TYR A 169 13.92 -15.40 -1.81
CA TYR A 169 13.43 -16.73 -2.14
C TYR A 169 12.95 -17.48 -0.90
N LEU A 170 13.77 -17.52 0.17
CA LEU A 170 13.46 -18.34 1.36
C LEU A 170 12.21 -17.85 2.11
N LEU A 171 11.99 -16.54 2.21
CA LEU A 171 10.85 -15.95 2.91
C LEU A 171 9.58 -15.86 2.03
N SER A 172 9.69 -16.06 0.71
CA SER A 172 8.54 -16.07 -0.19
C SER A 172 7.71 -17.36 -0.13
N GLU A 173 8.31 -18.48 0.28
CA GLU A 173 7.64 -19.79 0.37
C GLU A 173 6.37 -19.76 1.25
N GLU A 174 5.40 -20.60 0.95
CA GLU A 174 4.16 -20.70 1.73
C GLU A 174 4.37 -21.35 3.11
N THR A 175 5.30 -22.29 3.19
CA THR A 175 5.63 -23.00 4.44
C THR A 175 7.14 -23.08 4.56
N TYR A 176 7.68 -22.69 5.70
CA TYR A 176 9.10 -22.72 6.00
C TYR A 176 9.36 -22.84 7.50
N THR A 177 10.56 -23.28 7.87
CA THR A 177 11.01 -23.33 9.27
C THR A 177 11.87 -22.11 9.58
N ILE A 178 11.44 -21.30 10.54
CA ILE A 178 12.23 -20.19 11.07
C ILE A 178 13.29 -20.75 12.02
N ASN A 179 14.55 -20.41 11.81
CA ASN A 179 15.65 -20.75 12.71
C ASN A 179 16.01 -19.52 13.53
N PHE A 180 15.66 -19.56 14.84
CA PHE A 180 15.85 -18.45 15.76
C PHE A 180 17.28 -18.33 16.23
N ALA A 181 17.59 -17.12 16.75
CA ALA A 181 18.91 -16.75 17.21
C ALA A 181 18.82 -15.83 18.41
N ASP A 182 19.90 -15.78 19.21
CA ASP A 182 20.04 -14.85 20.30
C ASP A 182 21.02 -13.74 19.92
N TYR A 183 20.65 -12.51 20.27
CA TYR A 183 21.52 -11.34 20.15
C TYR A 183 22.35 -11.14 21.42
N SER A 184 23.62 -10.79 21.27
CA SER A 184 24.49 -10.41 22.36
C SER A 184 25.33 -9.19 21.99
N ASN A 185 25.22 -8.13 22.80
CA ASN A 185 26.08 -6.96 22.71
C ASN A 185 27.41 -7.13 23.45
N ASN A 186 27.73 -8.37 23.89
CA ASN A 186 28.96 -8.70 24.67
C ASN A 186 29.24 -7.79 25.86
N ASN A 187 28.23 -7.09 26.37
CA ASN A 187 28.28 -6.07 27.41
C ASN A 187 29.28 -4.93 27.10
N THR A 188 29.36 -4.54 25.83
CA THR A 188 30.14 -3.40 25.34
C THR A 188 29.25 -2.41 24.62
N ASP A 189 29.71 -1.18 24.40
CA ASP A 189 29.06 -0.17 23.59
C ASP A 189 29.59 -0.21 22.12
N ILE A 190 30.34 -1.26 21.78
CA ILE A 190 30.98 -1.41 20.47
C ILE A 190 30.12 -2.32 19.59
N LEU A 191 29.32 -1.76 18.69
CA LEU A 191 28.45 -2.51 17.79
C LEU A 191 29.18 -3.60 16.98
N ASN A 192 30.44 -3.37 16.65
CA ASN A 192 31.23 -4.27 15.83
C ASN A 192 31.63 -5.58 16.52
N ASP A 193 31.44 -5.72 17.83
CA ASP A 193 31.66 -6.97 18.56
C ASP A 193 30.36 -7.71 18.91
N ASP A 194 29.22 -7.13 18.55
CA ASP A 194 27.91 -7.76 18.73
C ASP A 194 27.79 -9.04 17.92
N THR A 195 27.06 -10.00 18.43
CA THR A 195 26.82 -11.29 17.77
C THR A 195 25.35 -11.66 17.72
N VAL A 196 24.99 -12.40 16.67
CA VAL A 196 23.68 -13.02 16.51
C VAL A 196 23.91 -14.50 16.24
N GLU A 197 23.66 -15.36 17.22
CA GLU A 197 23.99 -16.78 17.15
C GLU A 197 22.74 -17.67 17.22
N PHE A 198 22.69 -18.73 16.41
CA PHE A 198 21.59 -19.70 16.45
C PHE A 198 21.40 -20.27 17.85
N ASN A 199 20.16 -20.27 18.35
CA ASN A 199 19.82 -20.81 19.67
C ASN A 199 19.18 -22.21 19.63
N ASN A 200 19.13 -22.86 18.44
CA ASN A 200 18.52 -24.14 18.16
C ASN A 200 16.99 -24.22 18.33
N ILE A 201 16.31 -23.09 18.48
CA ILE A 201 14.85 -23.02 18.38
C ILE A 201 14.49 -22.95 16.90
N ASN A 202 13.64 -23.87 16.46
CA ASN A 202 13.21 -23.97 15.07
C ASN A 202 11.70 -24.17 15.06
N ILE A 203 10.97 -23.28 14.37
CA ILE A 203 9.51 -23.29 14.33
C ILE A 203 9.07 -23.31 12.87
N GLU A 204 8.36 -24.37 12.47
CA GLU A 204 7.71 -24.45 11.16
C GLU A 204 6.46 -23.57 11.17
N ILE A 205 6.29 -22.74 10.13
CA ILE A 205 5.19 -21.78 10.02
C ILE A 205 4.63 -21.81 8.61
N GLN A 206 3.30 -21.69 8.50
CA GLN A 206 2.58 -21.69 7.23
C GLN A 206 1.83 -20.38 7.03
N LYS A 207 1.84 -19.85 5.80
CA LYS A 207 0.95 -18.76 5.39
C LYS A 207 -0.45 -19.30 5.17
N VAL A 208 -1.45 -18.58 5.69
CA VAL A 208 -2.88 -18.88 5.54
C VAL A 208 -3.63 -17.60 5.14
N PRO A 209 -4.82 -17.70 4.53
CA PRO A 209 -5.69 -16.53 4.40
C PRO A 209 -5.99 -15.96 5.79
N LEU A 210 -5.50 -14.74 6.06
CA LEU A 210 -5.58 -14.10 7.37
C LEU A 210 -6.30 -12.77 7.25
N ILE A 211 -7.35 -12.58 8.07
CA ILE A 211 -8.00 -11.27 8.24
C ILE A 211 -7.15 -10.51 9.27
N LYS A 212 -6.48 -9.46 8.81
CA LYS A 212 -5.61 -8.62 9.65
C LYS A 212 -6.45 -7.49 10.24
N ASN A 213 -6.60 -7.46 11.57
CA ASN A 213 -7.14 -6.28 12.24
C ASN A 213 -6.11 -5.15 12.17
N PRO A 214 -6.40 -4.03 11.49
CA PRO A 214 -5.44 -2.93 11.37
C PRO A 214 -5.19 -2.21 12.71
N VAL A 215 -6.11 -2.27 13.65
CA VAL A 215 -5.89 -1.82 15.03
C VAL A 215 -5.16 -2.92 15.78
N HIS A 216 -3.84 -2.81 15.87
CA HIS A 216 -3.03 -3.80 16.57
C HIS A 216 -3.18 -3.68 18.09
N HIS A 217 -3.17 -2.46 18.61
CA HIS A 217 -3.36 -2.18 20.03
C HIS A 217 -3.91 -0.76 20.24
N TYR A 218 -4.78 -0.60 21.23
CA TYR A 218 -5.16 0.71 21.73
C TYR A 218 -5.38 0.67 23.24
N SER A 219 -5.13 1.78 23.91
CA SER A 219 -5.31 1.91 25.36
C SER A 219 -5.38 3.38 25.78
N THR A 220 -5.96 3.63 26.97
CA THR A 220 -5.84 4.92 27.65
C THR A 220 -4.78 4.79 28.75
N ILE A 221 -3.72 5.58 28.66
CA ILE A 221 -2.58 5.57 29.59
C ILE A 221 -2.68 6.75 30.53
N ASP A 222 -2.69 6.50 31.83
CA ASP A 222 -2.55 7.54 32.85
C ASP A 222 -1.06 7.84 33.09
N TYR A 223 -0.60 9.03 32.67
CA TYR A 223 0.80 9.41 32.78
C TYR A 223 0.97 10.84 33.29
N SER A 224 1.59 10.97 34.46
CA SER A 224 1.91 12.27 35.11
C SER A 224 0.68 13.22 35.22
N GLY A 225 -0.50 12.68 35.47
CA GLY A 225 -1.74 13.44 35.66
C GLY A 225 -2.48 13.78 34.38
N LYS A 226 -2.04 13.28 33.24
CA LYS A 226 -2.72 13.33 31.94
C LYS A 226 -3.20 11.96 31.55
N LYS A 227 -4.27 11.94 30.75
CA LYS A 227 -4.77 10.75 30.06
C LYS A 227 -4.37 10.78 28.61
N ILE A 228 -3.60 9.80 28.19
CA ILE A 228 -3.04 9.70 26.84
C ILE A 228 -3.73 8.54 26.11
N GLY A 229 -4.39 8.82 24.99
CA GLY A 229 -4.84 7.79 24.07
C GLY A 229 -3.62 7.24 23.32
N TYR A 230 -3.43 5.94 23.33
CA TYR A 230 -2.44 5.26 22.48
C TYR A 230 -3.19 4.40 21.46
N LEU A 231 -2.85 4.55 20.20
CA LEU A 231 -3.42 3.77 19.10
C LEU A 231 -2.30 3.33 18.16
N MET A 232 -2.03 2.03 18.08
CA MET A 232 -1.23 1.44 17.02
C MET A 232 -2.11 0.97 15.88
N TYR A 233 -1.97 1.62 14.72
CA TYR A 233 -2.79 1.41 13.53
C TYR A 233 -1.90 1.02 12.35
N ASN A 234 -2.03 -0.23 11.87
CA ASN A 234 -1.05 -0.85 10.97
C ASN A 234 -1.44 -0.82 9.48
N GLN A 235 -2.65 -0.41 9.15
CA GLN A 235 -3.08 -0.24 7.76
C GLN A 235 -4.37 0.61 7.72
N PHE A 236 -4.54 1.46 6.70
CA PHE A 236 -5.77 2.20 6.48
C PHE A 236 -6.75 1.35 5.65
N VAL A 237 -7.74 0.76 6.32
CA VAL A 237 -8.73 -0.15 5.74
C VAL A 237 -10.13 0.36 6.07
N SER A 238 -10.89 0.76 5.05
CA SER A 238 -12.20 1.41 5.22
C SER A 238 -13.24 0.54 5.94
N ASN A 239 -13.14 -0.78 5.86
CA ASN A 239 -13.99 -1.70 6.61
C ASN A 239 -13.86 -1.56 8.14
N TYR A 240 -12.83 -0.86 8.64
CA TYR A 240 -12.57 -0.65 10.06
C TYR A 240 -12.81 0.79 10.52
N ASP A 241 -13.36 1.67 9.67
CA ASP A 241 -13.60 3.08 10.02
C ASP A 241 -14.62 3.22 11.15
N GLU A 242 -15.69 2.41 11.17
CA GLU A 242 -16.64 2.36 12.29
C GLU A 242 -16.00 1.85 13.59
N TYR A 243 -15.02 0.97 13.50
CA TYR A 243 -14.28 0.51 14.68
C TYR A 243 -13.36 1.60 15.23
N LEU A 244 -12.71 2.38 14.35
CA LEU A 244 -11.97 3.57 14.76
C LEU A 244 -12.89 4.58 15.49
N GLU A 245 -14.08 4.84 14.97
CA GLU A 245 -15.06 5.70 15.64
C GLU A 245 -15.42 5.19 17.06
N THR A 246 -15.58 3.88 17.23
CA THR A 246 -15.82 3.26 18.53
C THR A 246 -14.67 3.50 19.49
N ILE A 247 -13.43 3.33 19.07
CA ILE A 247 -12.23 3.58 19.89
C ILE A 247 -12.13 5.04 20.30
N PHE A 248 -12.40 5.97 19.38
CA PHE A 248 -12.39 7.41 19.68
C PHE A 248 -13.54 7.83 20.60
N SER A 249 -14.70 7.15 20.54
CA SER A 249 -15.79 7.32 21.52
C SER A 249 -15.33 6.91 22.92
N GLU A 250 -14.55 5.84 23.06
CA GLU A 250 -13.95 5.42 24.32
C GLU A 250 -12.91 6.42 24.81
N PHE A 251 -12.00 6.87 23.96
CA PHE A 251 -11.01 7.91 24.30
C PHE A 251 -11.69 9.19 24.79
N LYS A 252 -12.76 9.62 24.11
CA LYS A 252 -13.57 10.77 24.50
C LYS A 252 -14.23 10.58 25.87
N SER A 253 -14.82 9.40 26.11
CA SER A 253 -15.45 9.09 27.38
C SER A 253 -14.46 9.06 28.56
N ASN A 254 -13.22 8.64 28.27
CA ASN A 254 -12.11 8.65 29.22
C ASN A 254 -11.51 10.06 29.42
N SER A 255 -11.93 11.06 28.63
CA SER A 255 -11.41 12.42 28.64
C SER A 255 -9.90 12.46 28.35
N VAL A 256 -9.50 11.88 27.24
CA VAL A 256 -8.11 11.86 26.77
C VAL A 256 -7.62 13.28 26.48
N ASP A 257 -6.46 13.65 27.02
CA ASP A 257 -5.85 14.98 26.86
C ASP A 257 -4.96 15.09 25.62
N ASP A 258 -4.31 14.01 25.24
CA ASP A 258 -3.37 13.91 24.11
C ASP A 258 -3.51 12.52 23.46
N ILE A 259 -3.09 12.37 22.20
CA ILE A 259 -3.01 11.08 21.51
C ILE A 259 -1.60 10.79 21.03
N VAL A 260 -1.18 9.53 21.17
CA VAL A 260 -0.03 8.94 20.47
C VAL A 260 -0.58 8.00 19.41
N LEU A 261 -0.43 8.39 18.15
CA LEU A 261 -0.77 7.60 16.98
C LEU A 261 0.48 6.86 16.50
N ASP A 262 0.50 5.56 16.67
CA ASP A 262 1.62 4.72 16.28
C ASP A 262 1.42 4.16 14.87
N LEU A 263 2.15 4.74 13.92
CA LEU A 263 2.16 4.37 12.52
C LEU A 263 3.50 3.74 12.09
N ARG A 264 4.33 3.29 13.05
CA ARG A 264 5.70 2.78 12.78
C ARG A 264 5.77 1.75 11.67
N TYR A 265 4.75 0.92 11.54
CA TYR A 265 4.72 -0.18 10.58
C TYR A 265 3.49 -0.12 9.67
N ASN A 266 2.95 1.09 9.45
CA ASN A 266 1.77 1.28 8.62
C ASN A 266 2.17 1.69 7.18
N PRO A 267 1.99 0.80 6.19
CA PRO A 267 2.40 1.06 4.81
C PRO A 267 1.42 1.98 4.04
N GLY A 268 0.29 2.37 4.63
CA GLY A 268 -0.72 3.19 3.99
C GLY A 268 -2.09 2.52 3.86
N GLY A 269 -2.80 2.80 2.77
CA GLY A 269 -4.13 2.27 2.46
C GLY A 269 -5.11 3.34 1.96
N SER A 270 -6.38 3.26 2.38
CA SER A 270 -7.47 4.13 1.96
C SER A 270 -7.27 5.60 2.36
N ILE A 271 -7.42 6.51 1.39
CA ILE A 271 -7.48 7.95 1.65
C ILE A 271 -8.68 8.30 2.52
N ASN A 272 -9.83 7.66 2.30
CA ASN A 272 -11.04 7.91 3.08
C ASN A 272 -10.81 7.58 4.56
N SER A 273 -10.16 6.46 4.88
CA SER A 273 -9.81 6.11 6.26
C SER A 273 -8.83 7.10 6.89
N ALA A 274 -7.91 7.69 6.11
CA ALA A 274 -7.03 8.75 6.60
C ALA A 274 -7.82 10.02 6.94
N ILE A 275 -8.82 10.39 6.15
CA ILE A 275 -9.74 11.51 6.40
C ILE A 275 -10.55 11.24 7.67
N VAL A 276 -11.10 10.02 7.82
CA VAL A 276 -11.85 9.61 9.03
C VAL A 276 -10.97 9.75 10.28
N LEU A 277 -9.77 9.18 10.28
CA LEU A 277 -8.86 9.23 11.43
C LEU A 277 -8.45 10.67 11.77
N ALA A 278 -8.10 11.48 10.77
CA ALA A 278 -7.77 12.90 10.96
C ALA A 278 -8.95 13.68 11.56
N SER A 279 -10.17 13.42 11.10
CA SER A 279 -11.40 14.04 11.58
C SER A 279 -11.76 13.59 13.01
N LEU A 280 -11.47 12.36 13.37
CA LEU A 280 -11.64 11.84 14.74
C LEU A 280 -10.64 12.49 15.72
N ILE A 281 -9.40 12.73 15.30
CA ILE A 281 -8.38 13.42 16.11
C ILE A 281 -8.78 14.88 16.35
N THR A 282 -9.22 15.60 15.32
CA THR A 282 -9.43 17.05 15.35
C THR A 282 -10.87 17.44 15.70
N GLY A 283 -11.84 17.26 14.82
CA GLY A 283 -13.25 17.60 15.02
C GLY A 283 -13.61 19.07 14.84
N GLN A 284 -12.69 20.02 15.08
CA GLN A 284 -12.93 21.46 14.97
C GLN A 284 -12.83 22.01 13.55
N PHE A 285 -12.48 21.18 12.57
CA PHE A 285 -12.23 21.59 11.17
C PHE A 285 -13.25 20.99 10.19
N GLU A 286 -14.45 20.64 10.66
CA GLU A 286 -15.53 20.13 9.80
C GLU A 286 -15.69 21.00 8.54
N ASN A 287 -15.73 20.37 7.36
CA ASN A 287 -15.81 20.98 6.03
C ASN A 287 -14.58 21.82 5.57
N GLU A 288 -13.54 21.98 6.39
CA GLU A 288 -12.28 22.53 5.91
C GLU A 288 -11.57 21.54 4.98
N ILE A 289 -10.66 22.04 4.14
CA ILE A 289 -9.94 21.20 3.17
C ILE A 289 -8.97 20.26 3.89
N PHE A 290 -9.17 18.94 3.79
CA PHE A 290 -8.17 17.98 4.24
C PHE A 290 -7.02 17.88 3.24
N ASN A 291 -7.34 17.55 1.98
CA ASN A 291 -6.39 17.55 0.87
C ASN A 291 -7.08 17.96 -0.44
N THR A 292 -6.27 18.40 -1.40
CA THR A 292 -6.67 18.55 -2.80
C THR A 292 -5.95 17.51 -3.65
N GLU A 293 -6.51 17.21 -4.81
CA GLU A 293 -6.03 16.19 -5.74
C GLU A 293 -5.56 16.84 -7.04
N GLU A 294 -4.39 16.42 -7.52
CA GLU A 294 -3.84 16.78 -8.82
C GLU A 294 -3.74 15.54 -9.69
N TRP A 295 -4.58 15.45 -10.71
CA TRP A 295 -4.68 14.36 -11.66
C TRP A 295 -3.89 14.62 -12.94
N ASN A 296 -3.87 13.65 -13.88
CA ASN A 296 -3.41 13.94 -15.23
C ASN A 296 -4.25 15.08 -15.86
N SER A 297 -3.69 15.77 -16.86
CA SER A 297 -4.30 17.01 -17.37
C SER A 297 -5.71 16.83 -17.95
N ASP A 298 -6.03 15.65 -18.47
CA ASP A 298 -7.33 15.38 -19.09
C ASP A 298 -8.43 15.32 -18.01
N ILE A 299 -8.20 14.53 -16.97
CA ILE A 299 -9.09 14.42 -15.80
C ILE A 299 -9.16 15.72 -15.03
N GLN A 300 -8.00 16.36 -14.76
CA GLN A 300 -7.92 17.63 -14.06
C GLN A 300 -8.76 18.70 -14.75
N ASN A 301 -8.59 18.90 -16.06
CA ASN A 301 -9.35 19.88 -16.82
C ASN A 301 -10.85 19.57 -16.86
N TYR A 302 -11.21 18.28 -16.95
CA TYR A 302 -12.61 17.90 -16.90
C TYR A 302 -13.26 18.36 -15.60
N TRP A 303 -12.67 18.03 -14.44
CA TRP A 303 -13.26 18.35 -13.15
C TRP A 303 -13.22 19.85 -12.83
N ILE A 304 -12.15 20.56 -13.18
CA ILE A 304 -12.09 22.04 -13.03
C ILE A 304 -13.27 22.69 -13.74
N ASN A 305 -13.67 22.20 -14.93
CA ASN A 305 -14.73 22.80 -15.73
C ASN A 305 -16.15 22.32 -15.37
N ASN A 306 -16.31 21.14 -14.74
CA ASN A 306 -17.62 20.56 -14.48
C ASN A 306 -18.00 20.56 -13.00
N ASP A 307 -17.08 20.17 -12.11
CA ASP A 307 -17.29 20.14 -10.67
C ASP A 307 -15.93 20.24 -9.92
N PRO A 308 -15.39 21.44 -9.68
CA PRO A 308 -14.11 21.62 -9.02
C PRO A 308 -14.06 21.05 -7.58
N GLU A 309 -15.21 20.97 -6.90
CA GLU A 309 -15.30 20.41 -5.54
C GLU A 309 -14.94 18.92 -5.52
N PHE A 310 -15.07 18.22 -6.64
CA PHE A 310 -14.65 16.85 -6.78
C PHE A 310 -13.16 16.62 -6.50
N LEU A 311 -12.32 17.62 -6.76
CA LEU A 311 -10.87 17.58 -6.51
C LEU A 311 -10.49 17.90 -5.06
N ILE A 312 -11.47 18.03 -4.15
CA ILE A 312 -11.26 18.51 -2.79
C ILE A 312 -11.84 17.52 -1.80
N ASN A 313 -11.01 16.94 -0.97
CA ASN A 313 -11.43 16.16 0.17
C ASN A 313 -11.48 17.04 1.42
N ARG A 314 -12.51 16.85 2.25
CA ARG A 314 -12.77 17.68 3.42
C ARG A 314 -12.81 16.86 4.70
N PHE A 315 -12.48 17.51 5.82
CA PHE A 315 -12.69 16.91 7.14
C PHE A 315 -14.18 16.60 7.36
N LEU A 316 -14.42 15.45 7.95
CA LEU A 316 -15.74 14.95 8.31
C LEU A 316 -16.13 15.38 9.73
N SER A 317 -17.40 15.17 10.09
CA SER A 317 -17.94 15.45 11.43
C SER A 317 -18.29 14.15 12.15
N PHE A 318 -17.70 13.96 13.34
CA PHE A 318 -17.99 12.82 14.20
C PHE A 318 -18.29 13.27 15.63
N GLN A 319 -19.30 12.64 16.25
CA GLN A 319 -19.60 12.87 17.65
C GLN A 319 -18.46 12.41 18.58
N SER A 320 -17.66 11.47 18.11
CA SER A 320 -16.51 10.86 18.80
C SER A 320 -15.21 11.66 18.67
N SER A 321 -15.16 12.72 17.86
CA SER A 321 -13.95 13.55 17.67
C SER A 321 -13.44 14.14 18.99
N LEU A 322 -12.10 14.14 19.15
CA LEU A 322 -11.44 14.55 20.39
C LEU A 322 -11.15 16.05 20.48
N ASN A 323 -11.25 16.80 19.39
CA ASN A 323 -10.95 18.24 19.29
C ASN A 323 -9.52 18.60 19.76
N LEU A 324 -8.52 17.79 19.42
CA LEU A 324 -7.14 18.01 19.82
C LEU A 324 -6.46 19.06 18.94
N ASN A 325 -5.54 19.83 19.54
CA ASN A 325 -4.71 20.83 18.85
C ASN A 325 -3.28 20.33 18.59
N ARG A 326 -2.99 19.09 18.96
CA ARG A 326 -1.72 18.42 18.67
C ARG A 326 -1.92 16.92 18.64
N VAL A 327 -0.99 16.24 17.94
CA VAL A 327 -0.90 14.79 17.87
C VAL A 327 0.58 14.37 17.88
N PHE A 328 0.90 13.29 18.57
CA PHE A 328 2.21 12.66 18.54
C PHE A 328 2.14 11.45 17.63
N ILE A 329 2.98 11.41 16.59
CA ILE A 329 2.95 10.34 15.59
C ILE A 329 4.29 9.60 15.60
N LEU A 330 4.24 8.30 15.86
CA LEU A 330 5.42 7.43 15.80
C LEU A 330 5.59 6.90 14.38
N THR A 331 6.78 7.04 13.82
CA THR A 331 7.07 6.65 12.44
C THR A 331 8.38 5.90 12.29
N THR A 332 8.45 5.06 11.27
CA THR A 332 9.70 4.50 10.74
C THR A 332 9.71 4.64 9.22
N ARG A 333 10.77 4.15 8.57
CA ARG A 333 10.83 4.04 7.10
C ARG A 333 9.75 3.11 6.50
N SER A 334 9.05 2.35 7.33
CA SER A 334 7.91 1.53 6.92
C SER A 334 6.58 2.31 6.95
N SER A 335 6.56 3.51 7.54
CA SER A 335 5.42 4.44 7.47
C SER A 335 5.37 5.05 6.07
N ALA A 336 4.31 4.80 5.32
CA ALA A 336 4.22 5.22 3.92
C ALA A 336 2.81 5.72 3.56
N SER A 337 2.70 6.49 2.47
CA SER A 337 1.44 6.65 1.76
C SER A 337 0.35 7.34 2.61
N ALA A 338 -0.79 6.69 2.94
CA ALA A 338 -1.84 7.28 3.79
C ALA A 338 -1.32 7.68 5.19
N SER A 339 -0.27 7.03 5.71
CA SER A 339 0.41 7.47 6.94
C SER A 339 1.11 8.82 6.76
N GLU A 340 1.72 9.05 5.61
CA GLU A 340 2.37 10.34 5.28
C GLU A 340 1.32 11.40 4.93
N LEU A 341 0.22 10.99 4.29
CA LEU A 341 -0.92 11.87 3.98
C LEU A 341 -1.49 12.48 5.26
N ILE A 342 -1.78 11.68 6.30
CA ILE A 342 -2.33 12.20 7.56
C ILE A 342 -1.36 13.14 8.25
N ILE A 343 -0.04 12.84 8.27
CA ILE A 343 1.00 13.72 8.80
C ILE A 343 1.00 15.06 8.05
N ASN A 344 1.04 15.02 6.71
CA ASN A 344 1.09 16.22 5.87
C ASN A 344 -0.18 17.07 5.98
N CYS A 345 -1.36 16.43 5.97
CA CYS A 345 -2.64 17.14 5.93
C CYS A 345 -3.10 17.67 7.29
N LEU A 346 -2.58 17.16 8.41
CA LEU A 346 -2.83 17.73 9.73
C LEU A 346 -1.93 18.95 10.04
N LYS A 347 -0.73 19.05 9.46
CA LYS A 347 0.23 20.16 9.72
C LYS A 347 -0.34 21.58 9.52
N PRO A 348 -1.23 21.87 8.53
CA PRO A 348 -1.85 23.18 8.41
C PRO A 348 -2.75 23.57 9.57
N TYR A 349 -3.23 22.62 10.36
CA TYR A 349 -4.33 22.79 11.30
C TYR A 349 -3.94 22.62 12.76
N ILE A 350 -3.07 21.65 13.06
CA ILE A 350 -2.65 21.34 14.43
C ILE A 350 -1.13 21.12 14.50
N ASN A 351 -0.60 21.08 15.70
CA ASN A 351 0.80 20.73 15.91
C ASN A 351 0.99 19.21 15.77
N VAL A 352 1.65 18.76 14.70
CA VAL A 352 2.00 17.37 14.44
C VAL A 352 3.43 17.15 14.90
N ILE A 353 3.62 16.41 15.98
CA ILE A 353 4.92 16.08 16.56
C ILE A 353 5.28 14.66 16.11
N GLN A 354 6.21 14.56 15.18
CA GLN A 354 6.66 13.27 14.63
C GLN A 354 7.92 12.79 15.36
N ILE A 355 7.87 11.53 15.84
CA ILE A 355 8.95 10.86 16.55
C ILE A 355 9.30 9.57 15.81
N GLY A 356 10.57 9.29 15.63
CA GLY A 356 11.04 8.07 15.00
C GLY A 356 12.05 8.33 13.91
N THR A 357 11.92 7.67 12.76
CA THR A 357 12.79 7.89 11.59
C THR A 357 12.00 8.47 10.42
N THR A 358 12.72 8.92 9.39
CA THR A 358 12.15 9.41 8.13
C THR A 358 11.25 8.36 7.51
N THR A 359 10.08 8.78 7.02
CA THR A 359 9.09 7.93 6.37
C THR A 359 9.51 7.52 4.95
N TYR A 360 8.66 6.81 4.23
CA TYR A 360 9.01 6.20 2.94
C TYR A 360 9.08 7.19 1.77
N GLY A 361 8.09 8.09 1.63
CA GLY A 361 8.05 9.10 0.56
C GLY A 361 7.07 8.81 -0.59
N LYS A 362 5.88 8.28 -0.30
CA LYS A 362 4.82 8.11 -1.31
C LYS A 362 3.68 9.13 -1.12
N TYR A 363 3.54 10.07 -2.03
CA TYR A 363 2.50 11.11 -2.01
C TYR A 363 1.47 10.98 -3.14
N GLN A 364 1.61 9.95 -3.97
CA GLN A 364 0.69 9.64 -5.06
C GLN A 364 -0.29 8.53 -4.63
N ALA A 365 -1.49 8.61 -5.18
CA ALA A 365 -2.51 7.59 -5.00
C ALA A 365 -2.85 6.89 -6.30
N SER A 366 -3.35 5.66 -6.15
CA SER A 366 -3.80 4.79 -7.23
C SER A 366 -5.32 4.56 -7.17
N VAL A 367 -5.84 3.96 -8.22
CA VAL A 367 -7.20 3.42 -8.29
C VAL A 367 -7.14 2.07 -8.99
N THR A 368 -8.00 1.14 -8.60
CA THR A 368 -8.12 -0.13 -9.32
C THR A 368 -8.96 0.08 -10.59
N LEU A 369 -8.39 -0.25 -11.74
CA LEU A 369 -9.07 -0.27 -13.02
C LEU A 369 -9.34 -1.71 -13.42
N TYR A 370 -10.60 -2.01 -13.76
CA TYR A 370 -11.05 -3.32 -14.23
C TYR A 370 -11.32 -3.27 -15.71
N ASP A 371 -11.19 -4.39 -16.40
CA ASP A 371 -11.61 -4.49 -17.80
C ASP A 371 -13.14 -4.50 -17.90
N SER A 372 -13.70 -3.31 -17.95
CA SER A 372 -15.13 -3.03 -18.10
C SER A 372 -15.32 -1.75 -18.90
N GLY A 373 -16.54 -1.48 -19.36
CA GLY A 373 -16.82 -0.32 -20.21
C GLY A 373 -16.47 1.04 -19.59
N ASN A 374 -16.31 1.10 -18.28
CA ASN A 374 -16.01 2.32 -17.53
C ASN A 374 -14.91 2.11 -16.46
N PHE A 375 -14.14 1.04 -16.59
CA PHE A 375 -13.08 0.64 -15.66
C PHE A 375 -13.53 0.35 -14.21
N SER A 376 -14.86 0.21 -13.96
CA SER A 376 -15.36 -0.18 -12.64
C SER A 376 -15.34 -1.69 -12.46
N ASN A 377 -15.57 -2.12 -11.21
CA ASN A 377 -15.77 -3.52 -10.87
C ASN A 377 -17.15 -4.08 -11.27
N GLN A 378 -17.96 -3.30 -12.01
CA GLN A 378 -19.26 -3.73 -12.53
C GLN A 378 -19.13 -4.18 -13.98
N ASN A 379 -19.73 -5.33 -14.31
CA ASN A 379 -19.69 -5.90 -15.67
C ASN A 379 -18.27 -6.12 -16.20
N VAL A 380 -17.36 -6.55 -15.31
CA VAL A 380 -15.98 -6.90 -15.66
C VAL A 380 -15.98 -8.01 -16.72
N ASN A 381 -15.07 -7.92 -17.66
CA ASN A 381 -14.84 -8.93 -18.68
C ASN A 381 -14.54 -10.29 -18.03
N PRO A 382 -15.37 -11.33 -18.22
CA PRO A 382 -15.19 -12.61 -17.56
C PRO A 382 -14.10 -13.49 -18.17
N SER A 383 -13.39 -13.05 -19.21
CA SER A 383 -12.37 -13.84 -19.90
C SER A 383 -11.05 -13.90 -19.13
N HIS A 384 -10.83 -12.98 -18.22
CA HIS A 384 -9.62 -12.88 -17.40
C HIS A 384 -9.86 -12.10 -16.10
N ASN A 385 -8.89 -12.16 -15.17
CA ASN A 385 -8.93 -11.44 -13.91
C ASN A 385 -7.89 -10.31 -13.82
N TYR A 386 -7.35 -9.82 -14.94
CA TYR A 386 -6.41 -8.71 -14.92
C TYR A 386 -7.07 -7.43 -14.43
N ALA A 387 -6.33 -6.67 -13.61
CA ALA A 387 -6.64 -5.29 -13.27
C ALA A 387 -5.37 -4.45 -13.26
N LEU A 388 -5.54 -3.14 -13.33
CA LEU A 388 -4.45 -2.18 -13.21
C LEU A 388 -4.61 -1.39 -11.91
N GLN A 389 -3.50 -1.04 -11.29
CA GLN A 389 -3.44 -0.11 -10.16
C GLN A 389 -2.41 0.99 -10.48
N PRO A 390 -2.68 1.84 -11.48
CA PRO A 390 -1.78 2.92 -11.84
C PRO A 390 -1.82 4.04 -10.80
N LEU A 391 -0.73 4.78 -10.63
CA LEU A 391 -0.78 6.08 -9.99
C LEU A 391 -1.65 7.02 -10.83
N VAL A 392 -2.64 7.66 -10.19
CA VAL A 392 -3.63 8.50 -10.91
C VAL A 392 -3.62 9.94 -10.45
N LEU A 393 -3.19 10.21 -9.22
CA LEU A 393 -3.19 11.55 -8.65
C LEU A 393 -2.04 11.77 -7.66
N LYS A 394 -1.74 13.04 -7.39
CA LYS A 394 -0.97 13.51 -6.23
C LYS A 394 -1.90 14.12 -5.22
N THR A 395 -1.57 13.95 -3.94
CA THR A 395 -2.29 14.58 -2.83
C THR A 395 -1.52 15.80 -2.33
N LEU A 396 -2.21 16.92 -2.15
CA LEU A 396 -1.64 18.16 -1.60
C LEU A 396 -2.42 18.55 -0.34
N ASN A 397 -1.75 19.00 0.70
CA ASN A 397 -2.45 19.51 1.89
C ASN A 397 -3.12 20.87 1.61
N ALA A 398 -3.84 21.42 2.59
CA ALA A 398 -4.55 22.71 2.45
C ALA A 398 -3.65 23.90 2.08
N ASN A 399 -2.33 23.81 2.26
CA ASN A 399 -1.35 24.80 1.85
C ASN A 399 -0.72 24.50 0.47
N GLY A 400 -1.19 23.46 -0.24
CA GLY A 400 -0.66 23.05 -1.54
C GLY A 400 0.68 22.29 -1.46
N VAL A 401 1.01 21.66 -0.33
CA VAL A 401 2.29 20.96 -0.11
C VAL A 401 2.14 19.46 -0.36
N SER A 402 3.04 18.90 -1.19
CA SER A 402 3.19 17.46 -1.46
C SER A 402 4.67 17.03 -1.54
N ASP A 403 5.61 17.83 -1.08
CA ASP A 403 7.06 17.68 -1.33
C ASP A 403 7.73 16.68 -0.36
N TYR A 404 7.21 15.48 -0.25
CA TYR A 404 7.82 14.44 0.60
C TYR A 404 8.23 13.17 -0.15
N PHE A 405 8.70 13.32 -1.38
CA PHE A 405 9.21 12.22 -2.19
C PHE A 405 10.33 11.39 -1.51
N ASN A 406 11.14 12.01 -0.67
CA ASN A 406 12.19 11.35 0.13
C ASN A 406 11.74 11.03 1.56
N GLY A 407 10.44 11.03 1.81
CA GLY A 407 9.85 10.86 3.14
C GLY A 407 9.75 12.15 3.94
N ILE A 408 9.01 12.08 5.03
CA ILE A 408 8.83 13.16 5.99
C ILE A 408 9.80 12.92 7.14
N ASN A 409 10.69 13.88 7.38
CA ASN A 409 11.63 13.80 8.51
C ASN A 409 10.91 14.02 9.84
N PRO A 410 11.23 13.24 10.89
CA PRO A 410 10.69 13.45 12.22
C PRO A 410 11.24 14.73 12.84
N GLU A 411 10.47 15.31 13.77
CA GLU A 411 10.94 16.42 14.63
C GLU A 411 11.91 15.90 15.70
N TYR A 412 11.68 14.68 16.17
CA TYR A 412 12.51 13.99 17.15
C TYR A 412 12.95 12.66 16.58
N GLU A 413 14.24 12.55 16.26
CA GLU A 413 14.83 11.30 15.78
C GLU A 413 14.87 10.26 16.90
N PHE A 414 14.32 9.10 16.61
CA PHE A 414 14.35 7.94 17.51
C PHE A 414 14.32 6.65 16.67
N GLU A 415 15.35 5.84 16.78
CA GLU A 415 15.44 4.55 16.10
C GLU A 415 15.17 3.41 17.08
N GLU A 416 14.36 2.43 16.67
CA GLU A 416 14.12 1.22 17.44
C GLU A 416 15.38 0.35 17.50
N ARG A 417 15.68 -0.16 18.67
CA ARG A 417 16.81 -1.07 18.88
C ARG A 417 16.31 -2.50 18.97
N VAL A 418 16.79 -3.37 18.10
CA VAL A 418 16.37 -4.79 18.01
C VAL A 418 16.54 -5.57 19.31
N PHE A 419 17.43 -5.12 20.19
CA PHE A 419 17.71 -5.74 21.48
C PHE A 419 16.99 -5.06 22.67
N ASP A 420 16.23 -4.01 22.44
CA ASP A 420 15.48 -3.25 23.44
C ASP A 420 14.18 -2.71 22.82
N MET A 421 13.38 -3.61 22.28
CA MET A 421 12.15 -3.21 21.57
C MET A 421 10.98 -2.96 22.53
N GLY A 422 10.94 -3.59 23.69
CA GLY A 422 9.81 -3.54 24.64
C GLY A 422 8.52 -4.10 24.00
N GLN A 423 7.43 -4.08 24.75
CA GLN A 423 6.13 -4.53 24.27
C GLN A 423 5.26 -3.33 23.86
N ILE A 424 4.52 -3.48 22.77
CA ILE A 424 3.63 -2.43 22.25
C ILE A 424 2.58 -2.03 23.30
N GLY A 425 2.46 -0.71 23.53
CA GLY A 425 1.54 -0.14 24.50
C GLY A 425 2.02 -0.13 25.95
N ASP A 426 3.17 -0.74 26.26
CA ASP A 426 3.81 -0.62 27.57
C ASP A 426 4.47 0.77 27.72
N VAL A 427 4.20 1.44 28.82
CA VAL A 427 4.81 2.76 29.14
C VAL A 427 6.34 2.75 29.21
N ASN A 428 6.94 1.58 29.36
CA ASN A 428 8.39 1.38 29.36
C ASN A 428 8.94 1.01 27.97
N GLU A 429 8.09 0.82 26.96
CA GLU A 429 8.56 0.64 25.58
C GLU A 429 9.35 1.89 25.17
N PRO A 430 10.58 1.75 24.69
CA PRO A 430 11.50 2.87 24.57
C PRO A 430 10.97 4.08 23.80
N MET A 431 10.36 3.89 22.63
CA MET A 431 9.84 5.01 21.83
C MET A 431 8.58 5.62 22.44
N LEU A 432 7.68 4.81 22.99
CA LEU A 432 6.51 5.30 23.71
C LEU A 432 6.92 6.03 24.98
N ASN A 433 7.86 5.50 25.76
CA ASN A 433 8.38 6.14 26.96
C ASN A 433 8.99 7.52 26.66
N TYR A 434 9.80 7.60 25.61
CA TYR A 434 10.37 8.87 25.14
C TYR A 434 9.28 9.87 24.78
N THR A 435 8.26 9.42 24.03
CA THR A 435 7.11 10.23 23.61
C THR A 435 6.30 10.74 24.81
N LEU A 436 6.04 9.89 25.80
CA LEU A 436 5.37 10.26 27.05
C LEU A 436 6.18 11.32 27.83
N GLY A 437 7.50 11.24 27.78
CA GLY A 437 8.42 12.27 28.31
C GLY A 437 8.22 13.62 27.61
N LEU A 438 8.14 13.65 26.27
CA LEU A 438 7.90 14.86 25.47
C LEU A 438 6.53 15.49 25.78
N ILE A 439 5.48 14.68 25.94
CA ILE A 439 4.13 15.14 26.31
C ILE A 439 4.14 15.97 27.59
N ASN A 440 5.03 15.64 28.53
CA ASN A 440 5.18 16.31 29.82
C ASN A 440 6.34 17.34 29.87
N SER A 441 6.88 17.74 28.71
CA SER A 441 7.99 18.70 28.61
C SER A 441 9.25 18.27 29.37
N ARG A 442 9.47 16.97 29.56
CA ARG A 442 10.71 16.39 30.07
C ARG A 442 11.56 16.01 28.88
N ILE A 443 12.40 16.94 28.41
CA ILE A 443 13.27 16.73 27.25
C ILE A 443 14.65 16.31 27.77
N ASP A 444 14.92 15.01 27.77
CA ASP A 444 16.29 14.52 27.68
C ASP A 444 16.51 14.13 26.21
N LEU A 445 17.18 14.99 25.46
CA LEU A 445 17.57 14.73 24.08
C LEU A 445 18.61 13.60 24.09
N VAL A 446 18.16 12.38 23.91
CA VAL A 446 19.05 11.25 23.64
C VAL A 446 19.25 11.21 22.12
N SER A 447 20.39 11.71 21.66
CA SER A 447 20.83 11.45 20.29
C SER A 447 21.11 9.94 20.17
N GLN A 448 20.31 9.25 19.38
CA GLN A 448 20.54 7.84 19.08
C GLN A 448 21.26 7.75 17.73
N THR A 449 22.31 6.97 17.69
CA THR A 449 23.04 6.68 16.45
C THR A 449 22.43 5.44 15.81
N GLU A 450 22.21 5.47 14.50
CA GLU A 450 21.81 4.27 13.73
C GLU A 450 22.79 3.13 14.02
N LEU A 451 22.28 2.02 14.55
CA LEU A 451 23.11 0.91 15.03
C LEU A 451 23.33 -0.14 13.95
N PHE A 452 22.29 -0.39 13.13
CA PHE A 452 22.34 -1.43 12.10
C PHE A 452 21.98 -0.87 10.73
N ARG A 453 22.59 -1.41 9.69
CA ARG A 453 22.22 -1.08 8.33
C ARG A 453 20.99 -1.88 7.95
N PHE A 454 19.86 -1.19 7.81
CA PHE A 454 18.58 -1.74 7.36
C PHE A 454 18.69 -2.24 5.92
N ILE A 455 18.02 -3.35 5.61
CA ILE A 455 17.93 -3.93 4.27
C ILE A 455 16.52 -3.76 3.74
N ASP A 456 15.56 -4.42 4.40
CA ASP A 456 14.19 -4.53 3.94
C ASP A 456 13.26 -4.92 5.10
N ASP A 457 11.98 -5.06 4.80
CA ASP A 457 10.97 -5.56 5.73
C ASP A 457 10.01 -6.52 5.01
N ASN A 458 9.06 -7.07 5.76
CA ASN A 458 8.06 -7.99 5.21
C ASN A 458 7.18 -7.39 4.11
N PHE A 459 7.10 -6.06 3.98
CA PHE A 459 6.33 -5.43 2.90
C PHE A 459 6.95 -5.64 1.51
N LYS A 460 8.21 -6.05 1.42
CA LYS A 460 8.80 -6.49 0.15
C LYS A 460 8.11 -7.74 -0.40
N PHE A 461 7.64 -8.63 0.49
CA PHE A 461 6.96 -9.89 0.13
C PHE A 461 5.45 -9.71 -0.05
N ASP A 462 4.96 -8.50 0.17
CA ASP A 462 3.58 -8.13 -0.02
C ASP A 462 3.48 -7.23 -1.26
N PHE A 463 3.09 -7.82 -2.38
CA PHE A 463 3.06 -7.14 -3.69
C PHE A 463 2.16 -5.91 -3.69
N PHE A 464 1.16 -5.86 -2.80
CA PHE A 464 0.21 -4.76 -2.68
C PHE A 464 0.57 -3.78 -1.56
N ALA A 465 1.70 -3.98 -0.86
CA ALA A 465 2.09 -3.09 0.22
C ALA A 465 2.42 -1.67 -0.27
N ARG A 466 2.25 -0.70 0.64
CA ARG A 466 2.49 0.73 0.42
C ARG A 466 1.51 1.38 -0.57
N GLU A 467 0.36 0.75 -0.84
CA GLU A 467 -0.67 1.38 -1.63
C GLU A 467 -1.37 2.52 -0.88
N MET A 468 -1.55 3.66 -1.55
CA MET A 468 -2.53 4.70 -1.20
C MET A 468 -3.56 4.70 -2.32
N TYR A 469 -4.81 4.49 -1.97
CA TYR A 469 -5.85 4.34 -2.97
C TYR A 469 -7.10 5.13 -2.62
N ILE A 470 -7.84 5.44 -3.67
CA ILE A 470 -9.20 5.95 -3.59
C ILE A 470 -10.18 4.85 -4.00
N GLU A 471 -11.35 4.84 -3.39
CA GLU A 471 -12.44 3.97 -3.76
C GLU A 471 -13.11 4.44 -5.06
N ASN A 472 -13.50 3.52 -5.85
CA ASN A 472 -13.63 3.50 -7.31
C ASN A 472 -14.70 4.37 -8.01
N GLU A 473 -15.37 5.33 -7.41
CA GLU A 473 -16.49 6.01 -8.11
C GLU A 473 -16.06 7.09 -9.13
N VAL A 474 -14.78 7.37 -9.22
CA VAL A 474 -14.24 8.62 -9.74
C VAL A 474 -14.03 8.66 -11.24
N ILE A 475 -13.42 7.63 -11.81
CA ILE A 475 -13.03 7.62 -13.22
C ILE A 475 -14.24 7.42 -14.15
N LEU A 476 -15.29 6.84 -13.62
CA LEU A 476 -16.50 6.42 -14.33
C LEU A 476 -17.22 7.55 -15.06
N LYS A 477 -17.29 8.72 -14.44
CA LYS A 477 -18.06 9.86 -14.99
C LYS A 477 -17.31 10.62 -16.09
N THR A 478 -15.98 10.54 -16.12
CA THR A 478 -15.19 11.21 -17.16
C THR A 478 -15.21 10.45 -18.48
N TYR A 479 -15.27 9.11 -18.42
CA TYR A 479 -15.20 8.25 -19.61
C TYR A 479 -16.54 8.11 -20.34
N GLU A 480 -17.67 8.03 -19.60
CA GLU A 480 -19.01 7.95 -20.22
C GLU A 480 -19.33 9.13 -21.17
N ASN A 481 -18.59 10.23 -21.08
CA ASN A 481 -18.82 11.44 -21.87
C ASN A 481 -17.78 11.68 -22.99
N GLN A 482 -16.77 10.82 -23.14
CA GLN A 482 -15.71 10.97 -24.16
C GLN A 482 -15.83 10.03 -25.37
N PHE A 483 -16.75 9.05 -25.34
CA PHE A 483 -17.01 8.12 -26.46
C PHE A 483 -18.47 8.11 -26.91
#